data_0cb29302f8f96d1c6eb131f688f9dbd4
#
_entry.id   0cb29302f8f96d1c6eb131f688f9dbd4
#
_cell.length_a   1.000
_cell.length_b   1.000
_cell.length_c   1.000
_cell.angle_alpha   90.00
_cell.angle_beta   90.00
_cell.angle_gamma   90.00
#
_symmetry.space_group_name_H-M   'P 1'
#
loop_
_entity.id
_entity.type
_entity.pdbx_description
1 polymer ?
#
loop_
_entity_poly.entity_id
_entity_poly.type
_entity_poly.pdbx_seq_one_letter_code
_entity_poly.pdbx_strand_id
1 'polypeptide(L)'
;RTNLVTYNNDLTNANWTTGNISKVANDTISPNGTLDASKVIATVNNNSHYFQQQFNIGENNVTISAYVKNIDANFIQVTNAGNALAFTNFDIQNGTVGTSGSAMSNQKIEKLPNDWYRISVTVDNTGVAITYMRFYMVTSASAVFNEFWLPTSAVSLNVWGVQCELGEFETSVIPTTTASVTRSAETASNSGDTSTFNDSE
;
A
#
# COMPACT_ATOMS: atom_id res chain seq x y z
N ARG A 1 -16.46 -3.51 -3.10
CA ARG A 1 -15.24 -2.71 -2.94
C ARG A 1 -14.57 -2.48 -4.28
N THR A 2 -13.96 -1.30 -4.45
CA THR A 2 -13.27 -0.89 -5.69
C THR A 2 -11.82 -0.58 -5.36
N ASN A 3 -10.89 -1.22 -6.06
CA ASN A 3 -9.50 -0.78 -6.06
C ASN A 3 -9.35 0.34 -7.11
N LEU A 4 -8.98 1.52 -6.66
CA LEU A 4 -8.79 2.72 -7.49
C LEU A 4 -7.44 2.72 -8.21
N VAL A 5 -6.46 1.97 -7.70
CA VAL A 5 -5.13 1.83 -8.29
C VAL A 5 -5.23 1.13 -9.63
N THR A 6 -4.52 1.62 -10.63
CA THR A 6 -4.33 0.92 -11.91
C THR A 6 -2.96 0.23 -11.93
N TYR A 7 -2.85 -0.87 -12.66
CA TYR A 7 -1.60 -1.67 -12.72
C TYR A 7 -1.01 -1.94 -11.32
N ASN A 8 -1.86 -2.44 -10.42
CA ASN A 8 -1.55 -2.57 -9.00
C ASN A 8 -0.40 -3.57 -8.67
N ASN A 9 -0.04 -4.44 -9.61
CA ASN A 9 1.08 -5.38 -9.49
C ASN A 9 2.30 -4.96 -10.35
N ASP A 10 2.09 -4.12 -11.36
CA ASP A 10 3.15 -3.65 -12.26
C ASP A 10 3.51 -2.18 -11.99
N LEU A 11 4.43 -1.95 -11.07
CA LEU A 11 4.93 -0.62 -10.76
C LEU A 11 5.78 -0.01 -11.89
N THR A 12 6.20 -0.79 -12.88
CA THR A 12 6.99 -0.25 -14.02
C THR A 12 6.11 0.49 -15.03
N ASN A 13 4.80 0.28 -14.99
CA ASN A 13 3.86 0.99 -15.85
C ASN A 13 3.94 2.52 -15.66
N ALA A 14 3.70 3.27 -16.74
CA ALA A 14 3.79 4.74 -16.75
C ALA A 14 2.74 5.44 -15.85
N ASN A 15 1.66 4.75 -15.45
CA ASN A 15 0.67 5.27 -14.51
C ASN A 15 1.26 5.46 -13.10
N TRP A 16 2.38 4.81 -12.81
CA TRP A 16 3.15 5.02 -11.58
C TRP A 16 4.20 6.10 -11.79
N THR A 17 3.93 7.30 -11.31
CA THR A 17 4.93 8.37 -11.27
C THR A 17 5.88 8.17 -10.10
N THR A 18 7.14 8.57 -10.30
CA THR A 18 8.21 8.30 -9.33
C THR A 18 9.11 9.50 -9.14
N GLY A 19 9.75 9.58 -7.97
CA GLY A 19 10.85 10.49 -7.69
C GLY A 19 12.03 9.73 -7.14
N ASN A 20 13.18 9.88 -7.78
CA ASN A 20 14.49 9.36 -7.32
C ASN A 20 14.52 7.85 -7.01
N ILE A 21 13.75 7.08 -7.74
CA ILE A 21 13.79 5.61 -7.72
C ILE A 21 13.85 5.04 -9.13
N SER A 22 14.40 3.84 -9.26
CA SER A 22 14.23 2.96 -10.41
C SER A 22 13.33 1.78 -10.04
N LYS A 23 12.78 1.12 -11.05
CA LYS A 23 11.79 0.03 -10.89
C LYS A 23 12.16 -1.16 -11.76
N VAL A 24 11.95 -2.37 -11.25
CA VAL A 24 12.13 -3.63 -11.99
C VAL A 24 10.85 -4.46 -11.83
N ALA A 25 10.25 -4.90 -12.93
CA ALA A 25 9.10 -5.79 -12.91
C ALA A 25 9.51 -7.24 -12.65
N ASN A 26 8.61 -8.04 -12.07
CA ASN A 26 8.75 -9.48 -11.92
C ASN A 26 10.07 -9.91 -11.24
N ASP A 27 10.46 -9.18 -10.19
CA ASP A 27 11.73 -9.41 -9.47
C ASP A 27 11.67 -10.63 -8.55
N THR A 28 10.52 -10.88 -7.92
CA THR A 28 10.36 -12.00 -6.97
C THR A 28 8.94 -12.56 -6.97
N ILE A 29 8.79 -13.75 -6.37
CA ILE A 29 7.48 -14.38 -6.18
C ILE A 29 6.70 -13.58 -5.14
N SER A 30 5.50 -13.15 -5.52
CA SER A 30 4.57 -12.43 -4.68
C SER A 30 3.77 -13.34 -3.73
N PRO A 31 3.00 -12.79 -2.79
CA PRO A 31 2.18 -13.60 -1.87
C PRO A 31 1.13 -14.50 -2.53
N ASN A 32 0.76 -14.25 -3.79
CA ASN A 32 -0.15 -15.12 -4.54
C ASN A 32 0.54 -16.32 -5.20
N GLY A 33 1.88 -16.44 -5.10
CA GLY A 33 2.67 -17.54 -5.65
C GLY A 33 3.15 -17.34 -7.10
N THR A 34 2.94 -16.15 -7.69
CA THR A 34 3.41 -15.83 -9.06
C THR A 34 4.64 -14.92 -9.04
N LEU A 35 5.44 -15.00 -10.10
CA LEU A 35 6.61 -14.11 -10.28
C LEU A 35 6.14 -12.77 -10.88
N ASP A 36 5.51 -11.92 -10.06
CA ASP A 36 4.90 -10.67 -10.49
C ASP A 36 5.08 -9.49 -9.50
N ALA A 37 5.89 -9.65 -8.46
CA ALA A 37 6.23 -8.55 -7.58
C ALA A 37 7.26 -7.63 -8.22
N SER A 38 7.06 -6.32 -8.07
CA SER A 38 8.00 -5.30 -8.54
C SER A 38 9.04 -4.99 -7.46
N LYS A 39 10.28 -4.68 -7.90
CA LYS A 39 11.31 -4.11 -7.05
C LYS A 39 11.39 -2.61 -7.27
N VAL A 40 11.47 -1.85 -6.18
CA VAL A 40 11.75 -0.41 -6.18
C VAL A 40 13.10 -0.16 -5.54
N ILE A 41 13.89 0.72 -6.13
CA ILE A 41 15.30 0.95 -5.78
C ILE A 41 15.52 2.45 -5.63
N ALA A 42 15.88 2.93 -4.44
CA ALA A 42 16.26 4.32 -4.21
C ALA A 42 17.58 4.61 -4.91
N THR A 43 17.63 5.70 -5.67
CA THR A 43 18.86 6.16 -6.33
C THR A 43 19.73 6.97 -5.37
N VAL A 44 21.05 6.97 -5.60
CA VAL A 44 22.01 7.66 -4.73
C VAL A 44 21.98 9.17 -5.04
N ASN A 45 20.99 9.86 -4.45
CA ASN A 45 20.93 11.31 -4.44
C ASN A 45 20.24 11.83 -3.16
N ASN A 46 20.53 13.07 -2.76
CA ASN A 46 19.94 13.67 -1.56
C ASN A 46 18.57 14.25 -1.86
N ASN A 47 17.55 13.39 -1.77
CA ASN A 47 16.16 13.77 -2.04
C ASN A 47 15.17 12.78 -1.37
N SER A 48 13.88 12.99 -1.58
CA SER A 48 12.87 11.99 -1.27
C SER A 48 12.78 10.92 -2.37
N HIS A 49 12.55 9.67 -1.99
CA HIS A 49 12.52 8.51 -2.87
C HIS A 49 11.12 7.89 -2.82
N TYR A 50 10.34 7.98 -3.91
CA TYR A 50 8.93 7.59 -3.87
C TYR A 50 8.37 7.06 -5.18
N PHE A 51 7.23 6.36 -5.05
CA PHE A 51 6.31 6.03 -6.13
C PHE A 51 4.88 6.38 -5.74
N GLN A 52 4.04 6.76 -6.72
CA GLN A 52 2.69 7.24 -6.44
C GLN A 52 1.71 7.05 -7.59
N GLN A 53 0.42 7.06 -7.24
CA GLN A 53 -0.69 7.39 -8.14
C GLN A 53 -1.57 8.46 -7.51
N GLN A 54 -2.32 9.18 -8.36
CA GLN A 54 -3.22 10.27 -7.96
C GLN A 54 -4.66 9.92 -8.29
N PHE A 55 -5.55 10.19 -7.35
CA PHE A 55 -6.99 9.96 -7.52
C PHE A 55 -7.79 11.21 -7.16
N ASN A 56 -8.89 11.45 -7.88
CA ASN A 56 -9.90 12.44 -7.51
C ASN A 56 -11.07 11.69 -6.87
N ILE A 57 -11.15 11.67 -5.56
CA ILE A 57 -12.12 10.90 -4.78
C ILE A 57 -13.03 11.77 -3.90
N GLY A 58 -12.93 13.10 -4.04
CA GLY A 58 -13.56 14.03 -3.11
C GLY A 58 -12.97 13.89 -1.69
N GLU A 59 -13.74 14.27 -0.69
CA GLU A 59 -13.33 14.25 0.74
C GLU A 59 -13.64 12.91 1.42
N ASN A 60 -13.61 11.80 0.67
CA ASN A 60 -13.88 10.49 1.24
C ASN A 60 -12.64 9.89 1.88
N ASN A 61 -12.83 9.21 3.02
CA ASN A 61 -11.78 8.39 3.61
C ASN A 61 -11.42 7.24 2.68
N VAL A 62 -10.13 6.95 2.59
CA VAL A 62 -9.61 5.81 1.84
C VAL A 62 -8.69 4.96 2.70
N THR A 63 -8.70 3.68 2.44
CA THR A 63 -7.69 2.77 2.97
C THR A 63 -6.69 2.43 1.88
N ILE A 64 -5.41 2.69 2.17
CA ILE A 64 -4.28 2.33 1.33
C ILE A 64 -3.67 1.05 1.90
N SER A 65 -3.43 0.05 1.06
CA SER A 65 -2.73 -1.16 1.45
C SER A 65 -1.77 -1.62 0.37
N ALA A 66 -0.73 -2.36 0.79
CA ALA A 66 0.24 -2.97 -0.10
C ALA A 66 0.89 -4.18 0.57
N TYR A 67 1.43 -5.07 -0.24
CA TYR A 67 2.35 -6.11 0.22
C TYR A 67 3.77 -5.63 -0.06
N VAL A 68 4.61 -5.71 0.97
CA VAL A 68 6.00 -5.24 0.94
C VAL A 68 6.93 -6.30 1.50
N LYS A 69 8.12 -6.39 0.93
CA LYS A 69 9.17 -7.29 1.41
C LYS A 69 10.49 -6.53 1.42
N ASN A 70 11.17 -6.59 2.57
CA ASN A 70 12.50 -6.03 2.74
C ASN A 70 13.51 -6.76 1.85
N ILE A 71 14.43 -6.00 1.24
CA ILE A 71 15.70 -6.48 0.68
C ILE A 71 16.83 -5.86 1.52
N ASP A 72 16.98 -4.55 1.46
CA ASP A 72 17.92 -3.73 2.23
C ASP A 72 17.33 -2.36 2.63
N ALA A 73 16.13 -2.01 2.15
CA ALA A 73 15.34 -0.89 2.64
C ALA A 73 14.39 -1.36 3.74
N ASN A 74 14.64 -0.91 4.96
CA ASN A 74 13.95 -1.41 6.16
C ASN A 74 12.65 -0.69 6.49
N PHE A 75 12.44 0.51 5.93
CA PHE A 75 11.33 1.38 6.30
C PHE A 75 10.61 1.92 5.06
N ILE A 76 9.28 1.95 5.15
CA ILE A 76 8.42 2.53 4.12
C ILE A 76 7.39 3.46 4.78
N GLN A 77 7.13 4.61 4.18
CA GLN A 77 6.11 5.56 4.62
C GLN A 77 4.97 5.59 3.61
N VAL A 78 3.74 5.40 4.08
CA VAL A 78 2.52 5.54 3.28
C VAL A 78 1.92 6.91 3.56
N THR A 79 1.53 7.65 2.52
CA THR A 79 1.03 9.02 2.68
C THR A 79 -0.12 9.36 1.72
N ASN A 80 -0.91 10.38 2.10
CA ASN A 80 -1.51 11.29 1.14
C ASN A 80 -0.59 12.52 1.00
N ALA A 81 0.17 12.60 -0.08
CA ALA A 81 1.21 13.62 -0.24
C ALA A 81 0.68 15.07 -0.35
N GLY A 82 -0.63 15.26 -0.45
CA GLY A 82 -1.30 16.57 -0.37
C GLY A 82 -1.53 17.07 1.06
N ASN A 83 -1.28 16.23 2.08
CA ASN A 83 -1.54 16.55 3.48
C ASN A 83 -0.37 16.07 4.37
N ALA A 84 0.39 17.01 4.93
CA ALA A 84 1.55 16.71 5.79
C ALA A 84 1.20 15.99 7.10
N LEU A 85 -0.07 15.94 7.50
CA LEU A 85 -0.55 15.18 8.65
C LEU A 85 -0.98 13.75 8.26
N ALA A 86 -0.98 13.42 6.97
CA ALA A 86 -1.40 12.13 6.45
C ALA A 86 -0.19 11.28 6.06
N PHE A 87 0.51 10.72 7.04
CA PHE A 87 1.60 9.78 6.83
C PHE A 87 1.66 8.71 7.94
N THR A 88 2.13 7.53 7.59
CA THR A 88 2.46 6.44 8.53
C THR A 88 3.74 5.77 8.10
N ASN A 89 4.67 5.61 9.03
CA ASN A 89 5.90 4.84 8.84
C ASN A 89 5.66 3.38 9.22
N PHE A 90 6.24 2.47 8.46
CA PHE A 90 6.26 1.04 8.74
C PHE A 90 7.70 0.54 8.76
N ASP A 91 8.07 -0.16 9.83
CA ASP A 91 9.31 -0.93 9.92
C ASP A 91 9.05 -2.34 9.37
N ILE A 92 9.45 -2.56 8.13
CA ILE A 92 9.25 -3.82 7.42
C ILE A 92 10.37 -4.84 7.66
N GLN A 93 11.37 -4.47 8.45
CA GLN A 93 12.36 -5.40 8.96
C GLN A 93 11.84 -6.13 10.22
N ASN A 94 11.22 -5.37 11.13
CA ASN A 94 10.76 -5.87 12.43
C ASN A 94 9.25 -6.13 12.48
N GLY A 95 8.48 -5.70 11.47
CA GLY A 95 7.03 -5.87 11.40
C GLY A 95 6.29 -4.98 12.40
N THR A 96 6.67 -3.73 12.54
CA THR A 96 6.05 -2.79 13.49
C THR A 96 5.58 -1.50 12.81
N VAL A 97 4.52 -0.90 13.35
CA VAL A 97 4.06 0.43 12.96
C VAL A 97 4.91 1.47 13.68
N GLY A 98 5.40 2.46 12.93
CA GLY A 98 6.16 3.59 13.45
C GLY A 98 5.29 4.83 13.68
N THR A 99 5.91 6.01 13.60
CA THR A 99 5.22 7.30 13.75
C THR A 99 4.17 7.51 12.66
N SER A 100 3.02 8.01 13.08
CA SER A 100 1.91 8.38 12.20
C SER A 100 1.46 9.81 12.45
N GLY A 101 1.06 10.51 11.39
CA GLY A 101 0.40 11.81 11.50
C GLY A 101 -1.07 11.67 11.92
N SER A 102 -1.65 12.76 12.39
CA SER A 102 -3.00 12.78 12.98
C SER A 102 -4.15 12.52 11.99
N ALA A 103 -3.90 12.64 10.68
CA ALA A 103 -4.87 12.31 9.64
C ALA A 103 -4.82 10.83 9.21
N MET A 104 -4.18 9.97 10.00
CA MET A 104 -4.08 8.53 9.76
C MET A 104 -4.73 7.74 10.90
N SER A 105 -5.42 6.66 10.54
CA SER A 105 -6.06 5.72 11.48
C SER A 105 -5.94 4.28 10.97
N ASN A 106 -6.32 3.31 11.79
CA ASN A 106 -6.39 1.89 11.44
C ASN A 106 -5.08 1.34 10.84
N GLN A 107 -3.92 1.80 11.35
CA GLN A 107 -2.60 1.32 10.91
C GLN A 107 -2.44 -0.15 11.26
N LYS A 108 -2.04 -0.96 10.28
CA LYS A 108 -1.75 -2.38 10.46
C LYS A 108 -0.51 -2.78 9.69
N ILE A 109 0.23 -3.71 10.27
CA ILE A 109 1.28 -4.48 9.60
C ILE A 109 1.13 -5.94 9.99
N GLU A 110 0.98 -6.81 9.01
CA GLU A 110 0.74 -8.23 9.20
C GLU A 110 1.84 -9.03 8.51
N LYS A 111 2.50 -9.91 9.27
CA LYS A 111 3.53 -10.79 8.73
C LYS A 111 2.91 -11.95 7.96
N LEU A 112 3.48 -12.22 6.79
CA LEU A 112 3.09 -13.29 5.88
C LEU A 112 4.27 -14.25 5.64
N PRO A 113 4.04 -15.42 5.06
CA PRO A 113 5.13 -16.32 4.65
C PRO A 113 6.14 -15.64 3.73
N ASN A 114 7.39 -16.17 3.71
CA ASN A 114 8.49 -15.73 2.86
C ASN A 114 8.89 -14.26 3.06
N ASP A 115 8.80 -13.77 4.31
CA ASP A 115 9.19 -12.42 4.75
C ASP A 115 8.42 -11.27 4.08
N TRP A 116 7.24 -11.56 3.58
CA TRP A 116 6.29 -10.55 3.17
C TRP A 116 5.56 -9.95 4.37
N TYR A 117 5.21 -8.68 4.26
CA TYR A 117 4.30 -7.99 5.15
C TYR A 117 3.16 -7.37 4.34
N ARG A 118 1.95 -7.47 4.85
CA ARG A 118 0.85 -6.62 4.41
C ARG A 118 0.79 -5.41 5.31
N ILE A 119 0.88 -4.21 4.72
CA ILE A 119 0.70 -2.93 5.40
C ILE A 119 -0.62 -2.31 4.97
N SER A 120 -1.31 -1.65 5.89
CA SER A 120 -2.50 -0.88 5.58
C SER A 120 -2.70 0.30 6.53
N VAL A 121 -3.35 1.34 6.03
CA VAL A 121 -3.70 2.53 6.81
C VAL A 121 -4.87 3.25 6.18
N THR A 122 -5.77 3.78 7.00
CA THR A 122 -6.86 4.65 6.57
C THR A 122 -6.42 6.11 6.64
N VAL A 123 -6.68 6.84 5.56
CA VAL A 123 -6.41 8.28 5.42
C VAL A 123 -7.71 9.04 5.61
N ASP A 124 -7.73 10.00 6.55
CA ASP A 124 -8.78 11.01 6.63
C ASP A 124 -8.52 12.10 5.59
N ASN A 125 -9.37 12.17 4.57
CA ASN A 125 -9.30 13.14 3.49
C ASN A 125 -10.25 14.32 3.67
N THR A 126 -10.79 14.55 4.85
CA THR A 126 -11.66 15.71 5.12
C THR A 126 -10.97 17.01 4.70
N GLY A 127 -11.60 17.76 3.79
CA GLY A 127 -11.03 18.98 3.22
C GLY A 127 -10.00 18.77 2.10
N VAL A 128 -9.75 17.52 1.65
CA VAL A 128 -8.75 17.19 0.62
C VAL A 128 -9.40 16.44 -0.53
N ALA A 129 -9.73 17.13 -1.62
CA ALA A 129 -10.45 16.55 -2.76
C ALA A 129 -9.61 15.56 -3.60
N ILE A 130 -8.28 15.67 -3.57
CA ILE A 130 -7.36 14.87 -4.38
C ILE A 130 -6.43 14.09 -3.47
N THR A 131 -6.41 12.78 -3.63
CA THR A 131 -5.48 11.90 -2.90
C THR A 131 -4.28 11.59 -3.78
N TYR A 132 -3.11 11.92 -3.28
CA TYR A 132 -1.82 11.45 -3.79
C TYR A 132 -1.39 10.26 -2.95
N MET A 133 -1.88 9.08 -3.26
CA MET A 133 -1.36 7.86 -2.65
C MET A 133 0.11 7.74 -3.00
N ARG A 134 0.97 7.95 -2.01
CA ARG A 134 2.42 7.92 -2.20
C ARG A 134 3.09 7.04 -1.16
N PHE A 135 4.06 6.30 -1.62
CA PHE A 135 4.93 5.48 -0.79
C PHE A 135 6.34 6.05 -0.89
N TYR A 136 6.91 6.42 0.26
CA TYR A 136 8.31 6.84 0.37
C TYR A 136 9.16 5.72 0.96
N MET A 137 10.37 5.57 0.47
CA MET A 137 11.44 4.87 1.17
C MET A 137 12.06 5.87 2.15
N VAL A 138 12.12 5.52 3.43
CA VAL A 138 12.59 6.39 4.53
C VAL A 138 13.64 5.69 5.37
N THR A 139 14.31 6.42 6.28
CA THR A 139 15.48 5.90 7.01
C THR A 139 15.15 5.33 8.38
N SER A 140 13.96 5.60 8.94
CA SER A 140 13.58 5.12 10.27
C SER A 140 12.08 5.01 10.46
N ALA A 141 11.67 4.27 11.50
CA ALA A 141 10.27 4.21 11.96
C ALA A 141 9.75 5.56 12.49
N SER A 142 10.62 6.52 12.77
CA SER A 142 10.29 7.88 13.22
C SER A 142 10.55 8.96 12.16
N ALA A 143 10.75 8.57 10.91
CA ALA A 143 10.98 9.50 9.81
C ALA A 143 9.87 10.57 9.72
N VAL A 144 10.25 11.79 9.42
CA VAL A 144 9.31 12.89 9.18
C VAL A 144 8.56 12.69 7.87
N PHE A 145 7.44 13.37 7.70
CA PHE A 145 6.72 13.39 6.43
C PHE A 145 7.64 13.85 5.29
N ASN A 146 7.68 13.09 4.19
CA ASN A 146 8.47 13.41 2.99
C ASN A 146 9.97 13.58 3.30
N GLU A 147 10.55 12.63 4.02
CA GLU A 147 11.97 12.67 4.38
C GLU A 147 12.89 12.81 3.17
N PHE A 148 13.86 13.72 3.27
CA PHE A 148 14.98 13.87 2.31
C PHE A 148 16.20 13.18 2.90
N TRP A 149 16.81 12.27 2.17
CA TRP A 149 18.01 11.57 2.63
C TRP A 149 18.90 11.15 1.46
N LEU A 150 20.17 10.92 1.76
CA LEU A 150 21.16 10.47 0.79
C LEU A 150 21.55 9.02 1.09
N PRO A 151 21.12 8.05 0.27
CA PRO A 151 21.60 6.69 0.39
C PRO A 151 23.11 6.61 0.13
N THR A 152 23.84 5.85 0.94
CA THR A 152 25.28 5.57 0.69
C THR A 152 25.49 4.57 -0.42
N SER A 153 24.47 3.76 -0.71
CA SER A 153 24.37 2.83 -1.84
C SER A 153 22.90 2.74 -2.27
N ALA A 154 22.62 2.18 -3.43
CA ALA A 154 21.25 1.89 -3.82
C ALA A 154 20.62 0.89 -2.82
N VAL A 155 19.46 1.22 -2.28
CA VAL A 155 18.67 0.37 -1.37
C VAL A 155 17.32 0.06 -1.96
N SER A 156 16.76 -1.11 -1.66
CA SER A 156 15.60 -1.64 -2.36
C SER A 156 14.65 -2.43 -1.47
N LEU A 157 13.41 -2.54 -1.93
CA LEU A 157 12.37 -3.41 -1.39
C LEU A 157 11.48 -3.93 -2.52
N ASN A 158 10.74 -5.02 -2.27
CA ASN A 158 9.73 -5.49 -3.19
C ASN A 158 8.34 -4.99 -2.79
N VAL A 159 7.49 -4.75 -3.79
CA VAL A 159 6.12 -4.28 -3.64
C VAL A 159 5.20 -5.10 -4.54
N TRP A 160 4.02 -5.43 -4.04
CA TRP A 160 2.97 -6.13 -4.77
C TRP A 160 1.58 -5.77 -4.24
N GLY A 161 0.54 -5.91 -5.08
CA GLY A 161 -0.86 -5.84 -4.66
C GLY A 161 -1.25 -4.52 -4.02
N VAL A 162 -0.79 -3.39 -4.58
CA VAL A 162 -1.13 -2.06 -4.05
C VAL A 162 -2.60 -1.77 -4.26
N GLN A 163 -3.29 -1.28 -3.23
CA GLN A 163 -4.69 -0.91 -3.28
C GLN A 163 -4.94 0.46 -2.65
N CYS A 164 -5.90 1.17 -3.20
CA CYS A 164 -6.54 2.34 -2.61
C CYS A 164 -8.05 2.14 -2.73
N GLU A 165 -8.73 2.00 -1.62
CA GLU A 165 -10.14 1.64 -1.55
C GLU A 165 -10.91 2.67 -0.73
N LEU A 166 -12.11 3.07 -1.17
CA LEU A 166 -12.99 3.93 -0.37
C LEU A 166 -13.44 3.21 0.90
N GLY A 167 -13.36 3.90 2.05
CA GLY A 167 -13.76 3.42 3.38
C GLY A 167 -12.58 3.12 4.30
N GLU A 168 -12.86 2.52 5.45
CA GLU A 168 -11.97 2.49 6.61
C GLU A 168 -11.23 1.16 6.82
N PHE A 169 -11.27 0.24 5.87
CA PHE A 169 -10.56 -1.04 5.95
C PHE A 169 -10.22 -1.57 4.57
N GLU A 170 -9.13 -2.30 4.48
CA GLU A 170 -8.67 -2.99 3.28
C GLU A 170 -9.43 -4.31 3.06
N THR A 171 -9.59 -4.71 1.80
CA THR A 171 -10.09 -6.04 1.43
C THR A 171 -8.99 -6.90 0.82
N SER A 172 -9.27 -8.17 0.50
CA SER A 172 -8.34 -9.01 -0.26
C SER A 172 -8.00 -8.36 -1.60
N VAL A 173 -6.83 -8.68 -2.16
CA VAL A 173 -6.35 -8.04 -3.39
C VAL A 173 -7.41 -8.10 -4.50
N ILE A 174 -7.68 -6.94 -5.08
CA ILE A 174 -8.48 -6.77 -6.29
C ILE A 174 -7.50 -6.44 -7.41
N PRO A 175 -7.16 -7.40 -8.30
CA PRO A 175 -6.23 -7.15 -9.39
C PRO A 175 -6.77 -6.10 -10.36
N THR A 176 -5.90 -5.19 -10.78
CA THR A 176 -6.23 -4.15 -11.75
C THR A 176 -5.18 -4.08 -12.86
N THR A 177 -5.64 -3.62 -14.03
CA THR A 177 -4.78 -3.28 -15.14
C THR A 177 -5.02 -1.84 -15.56
N THR A 178 -5.60 -1.59 -16.70
CA THR A 178 -5.79 -0.23 -17.28
C THR A 178 -6.83 0.65 -16.55
N ALA A 179 -7.69 0.04 -15.72
CA ALA A 179 -8.78 0.72 -15.03
C ALA A 179 -8.95 0.23 -13.60
N SER A 180 -9.63 1.04 -12.76
CA SER A 180 -10.13 0.60 -11.46
C SER A 180 -11.09 -0.60 -11.61
N VAL A 181 -11.06 -1.52 -10.65
CA VAL A 181 -11.91 -2.72 -10.67
C VAL A 181 -12.74 -2.78 -9.40
N THR A 182 -14.04 -3.00 -9.59
CA THR A 182 -14.99 -3.25 -8.50
C THR A 182 -15.24 -4.75 -8.37
N ARG A 183 -14.94 -5.30 -7.20
CA ARG A 183 -15.37 -6.64 -6.83
C ARG A 183 -16.81 -6.60 -6.36
N SER A 184 -17.68 -7.41 -7.00
CA SER A 184 -19.07 -7.57 -6.57
C SER A 184 -19.13 -8.07 -5.12
N ALA A 185 -20.19 -7.70 -4.40
CA ALA A 185 -20.46 -8.30 -3.10
C ALA A 185 -20.67 -9.81 -3.28
N GLU A 186 -20.06 -10.60 -2.41
CA GLU A 186 -20.36 -12.02 -2.35
C GLU A 186 -21.80 -12.18 -1.85
N THR A 187 -22.63 -12.78 -2.67
CA THR A 187 -23.96 -13.22 -2.24
C THR A 187 -23.86 -14.67 -1.81
N ALA A 188 -23.97 -14.93 -0.51
CA ALA A 188 -24.13 -16.29 -0.02
C ALA A 188 -25.55 -16.79 -0.43
N SER A 189 -25.64 -17.36 -1.63
CA SER A 189 -26.84 -18.11 -2.03
C SER A 189 -26.71 -19.53 -1.49
N ASN A 190 -27.78 -20.05 -0.87
CA ASN A 190 -27.85 -21.37 -0.23
C ASN A 190 -26.96 -21.54 1.03
N SER A 191 -26.71 -20.47 1.78
CA SER A 191 -26.07 -20.57 3.10
C SER A 191 -26.92 -21.26 4.18
N GLY A 192 -28.02 -21.94 3.79
CA GLY A 192 -29.02 -22.55 4.66
C GLY A 192 -30.08 -21.54 5.08
N ASP A 193 -31.29 -22.01 5.17
CA ASP A 193 -32.40 -21.34 5.86
C ASP A 193 -32.55 -21.94 7.27
N THR A 194 -33.47 -21.40 8.05
CA THR A 194 -33.77 -21.90 9.43
C THR A 194 -34.16 -23.38 9.47
N SER A 195 -34.42 -24.02 8.33
CA SER A 195 -34.70 -25.47 8.24
C SER A 195 -33.43 -26.31 8.12
N THR A 196 -32.29 -25.69 7.79
CA THR A 196 -30.97 -26.34 7.67
C THR A 196 -30.21 -26.38 9.00
N PHE A 197 -30.55 -25.47 9.91
CA PHE A 197 -30.02 -25.45 11.28
C PHE A 197 -31.09 -25.94 12.23
N ASN A 198 -31.10 -27.24 12.49
CA ASN A 198 -32.02 -27.85 13.45
C ASN A 198 -31.48 -27.64 14.88
N ASP A 199 -32.09 -26.73 15.62
CA ASP A 199 -31.76 -26.33 17.00
C ASP A 199 -32.42 -27.29 18.04
N SER A 200 -32.76 -28.49 17.62
CA SER A 200 -33.43 -29.47 18.48
C SER A 200 -32.49 -30.63 18.82
N GLU A 201 -31.55 -30.41 19.72
CA GLU A 201 -30.96 -31.37 20.65
C GLU A 201 -30.83 -30.78 22.03
#